data_2364c5c4874ba140dec2c46fa36253e0
#
_entry.id   2364c5c4874ba140dec2c46fa36253e0
#
_cell.length_a   1.000
_cell.length_b   1.000
_cell.length_c   1.000
_cell.angle_alpha   90.00
_cell.angle_beta   90.00
_cell.angle_gamma   90.00
#
_symmetry.space_group_name_H-M   'P 1'
#
loop_
_entity.id
_entity.type
_entity.pdbx_description
1 polymer ?
#
loop_
_entity_poly.entity_id
_entity_poly.type
_entity_poly.pdbx_seq_one_letter_code
_entity_poly.pdbx_strand_id
1 'polypeptide(L)'
;MSETKKVQTGINNISEEWFRANIDRKTLKKLSKRSDFEGWKHIIIYSLSLGVLGLLSIYTWHSLWFIPVYLAYSTMWGGADAIWHECGHGTAFRNRRLNKFFYNIASFMNNFEPVRWKWSHSLHHSYTASVDPHDYEVDGSIFAKHTLLSFILNFIPGIGFFTIHKSLYVEIIKHALGIRTDVMEDCIPEDKINDCINSSRIFVLLWITIIAVSIYFSTFLPIFLFLIPKFFGINGIWGVTQHMGLKESAKDHRLSTRSVRLNPIFSFIYWKMEYHIEHHMFP
;
A
#
# COMPACT_ATOMS: atom_id res chain seq x y z
N MET A 1 -20.02 28.75 -43.84
CA MET A 1 -18.87 27.85 -44.04
C MET A 1 -17.71 28.46 -43.26
N SER A 2 -17.44 27.94 -42.10
CA SER A 2 -16.32 28.37 -41.24
C SER A 2 -15.44 27.14 -41.04
N GLU A 3 -14.25 27.17 -41.63
CA GLU A 3 -13.22 26.15 -41.48
C GLU A 3 -12.64 26.22 -40.08
N THR A 4 -12.93 25.23 -39.25
CA THR A 4 -12.23 24.99 -37.99
C THR A 4 -10.84 24.43 -38.29
N LYS A 5 -9.81 25.25 -38.17
CA LYS A 5 -8.41 24.83 -38.17
C LYS A 5 -8.20 23.82 -37.03
N LYS A 6 -7.96 22.56 -37.35
CA LYS A 6 -7.40 21.56 -36.44
C LYS A 6 -5.97 21.99 -36.10
N VAL A 7 -5.77 22.39 -34.87
CA VAL A 7 -4.42 22.53 -34.29
C VAL A 7 -3.86 21.12 -34.13
N GLN A 8 -2.96 20.73 -35.03
CA GLN A 8 -2.12 19.54 -34.85
C GLN A 8 -1.10 19.86 -33.73
N THR A 9 -1.45 19.47 -32.50
CA THR A 9 -0.47 19.32 -31.45
C THR A 9 0.37 18.10 -31.78
N GLY A 10 1.66 18.30 -32.04
CA GLY A 10 2.63 17.23 -32.26
C GLY A 10 2.82 16.37 -31.03
N ILE A 11 1.96 15.37 -30.88
CA ILE A 11 2.19 14.25 -29.98
C ILE A 11 3.05 13.28 -30.77
N ASN A 12 4.37 13.37 -30.55
CA ASN A 12 5.33 12.39 -31.03
C ASN A 12 4.90 11.00 -30.55
N ASN A 13 4.89 10.05 -31.48
CA ASN A 13 4.64 8.62 -31.37
C ASN A 13 5.00 8.04 -29.97
N ILE A 14 4.04 8.05 -29.06
CA ILE A 14 4.09 7.19 -27.87
C ILE A 14 3.82 5.79 -28.43
N SER A 15 4.77 4.88 -28.28
CA SER A 15 4.61 3.49 -28.71
C SER A 15 3.32 2.94 -28.11
N GLU A 16 2.51 2.27 -28.91
CA GLU A 16 1.27 1.63 -28.43
C GLU A 16 1.56 0.50 -27.43
N GLU A 17 2.80 0.07 -27.33
CA GLU A 17 3.26 -1.01 -26.48
C GLU A 17 4.04 -0.50 -25.26
N TRP A 18 3.89 -1.22 -24.13
CA TRP A 18 4.66 -0.97 -22.92
C TRP A 18 6.18 -1.15 -23.17
N PHE A 19 6.98 -0.23 -22.64
CA PHE A 19 8.44 -0.38 -22.64
C PHE A 19 8.83 -1.65 -21.88
N ARG A 20 9.70 -2.46 -22.49
CA ARG A 20 10.27 -3.66 -21.88
C ARG A 20 11.79 -3.56 -21.90
N ALA A 21 12.40 -3.78 -20.72
CA ALA A 21 13.87 -3.88 -20.65
C ALA A 21 14.35 -5.16 -21.35
N ASN A 22 15.44 -5.04 -22.10
CA ASN A 22 16.03 -6.17 -22.80
C ASN A 22 16.85 -7.03 -21.83
N ILE A 23 16.20 -8.00 -21.19
CA ILE A 23 16.81 -8.97 -20.27
C ILE A 23 16.58 -10.38 -20.84
N ASP A 24 17.63 -11.18 -20.94
CA ASP A 24 17.48 -12.56 -21.40
C ASP A 24 16.68 -13.41 -20.40
N ARG A 25 15.93 -14.38 -20.92
CA ARG A 25 15.03 -15.23 -20.13
C ARG A 25 15.73 -16.01 -19.02
N LYS A 26 16.99 -16.43 -19.22
CA LYS A 26 17.75 -17.22 -18.24
C LYS A 26 18.12 -16.36 -17.04
N THR A 27 18.59 -15.14 -17.28
CA THR A 27 18.89 -14.15 -16.26
C THR A 27 17.63 -13.76 -15.49
N LEU A 28 16.53 -13.42 -16.18
CA LEU A 28 15.27 -13.09 -15.54
C LEU A 28 14.76 -14.24 -14.65
N LYS A 29 14.76 -15.49 -15.15
CA LYS A 29 14.37 -16.67 -14.37
C LYS A 29 15.26 -16.89 -13.13
N LYS A 30 16.55 -16.56 -13.21
CA LYS A 30 17.46 -16.64 -12.06
C LYS A 30 17.14 -15.59 -11.02
N LEU A 31 16.90 -14.34 -11.44
CA LEU A 31 16.58 -13.21 -10.58
C LEU A 31 15.21 -13.35 -9.91
N SER A 32 14.21 -13.87 -10.64
CA SER A 32 12.85 -14.09 -10.13
C SER A 32 12.67 -15.37 -9.29
N LYS A 33 13.78 -16.00 -8.87
CA LYS A 33 13.71 -17.24 -8.08
C LYS A 33 13.24 -16.96 -6.67
N ARG A 34 12.05 -17.46 -6.33
CA ARG A 34 11.43 -17.32 -4.99
C ARG A 34 12.11 -18.25 -3.97
N SER A 35 12.16 -17.79 -2.71
CA SER A 35 12.78 -18.52 -1.61
C SER A 35 11.94 -18.42 -0.33
N ASP A 36 11.52 -19.56 0.22
CA ASP A 36 10.84 -19.56 1.53
C ASP A 36 11.81 -19.13 2.64
N PHE A 37 13.10 -19.45 2.53
CA PHE A 37 14.11 -19.07 3.51
C PHE A 37 14.26 -17.54 3.62
N GLU A 38 14.41 -16.84 2.51
CA GLU A 38 14.53 -15.37 2.52
C GLU A 38 13.23 -14.70 3.00
N GLY A 39 12.07 -15.23 2.60
CA GLY A 39 10.79 -14.77 3.11
C GLY A 39 10.67 -14.92 4.63
N TRP A 40 10.98 -16.10 5.18
CA TRP A 40 10.99 -16.32 6.62
C TRP A 40 12.00 -15.47 7.37
N LYS A 41 13.21 -15.33 6.85
CA LYS A 41 14.24 -14.48 7.43
C LYS A 41 13.73 -13.04 7.59
N HIS A 42 13.12 -12.48 6.55
CA HIS A 42 12.57 -11.13 6.62
C HIS A 42 11.41 -11.04 7.64
N ILE A 43 10.43 -11.92 7.54
CA ILE A 43 9.25 -11.92 8.43
C ILE A 43 9.63 -12.13 9.90
N ILE A 44 10.58 -13.01 10.20
CA ILE A 44 11.02 -13.24 11.58
C ILE A 44 11.68 -11.98 12.15
N ILE A 45 12.64 -11.37 11.44
CA ILE A 45 13.31 -10.16 11.90
C ILE A 45 12.29 -9.02 12.06
N TYR A 46 11.41 -8.85 11.08
CA TYR A 46 10.33 -7.86 11.12
C TYR A 46 9.43 -8.06 12.34
N SER A 47 8.91 -9.27 12.54
CA SER A 47 7.98 -9.59 13.64
C SER A 47 8.64 -9.45 15.01
N LEU A 48 9.90 -9.88 15.16
CA LEU A 48 10.65 -9.68 16.40
C LEU A 48 10.87 -8.20 16.70
N SER A 49 11.28 -7.41 15.72
CA SER A 49 11.47 -5.96 15.88
C SER A 49 10.16 -5.26 16.22
N LEU A 50 9.06 -5.61 15.54
CA LEU A 50 7.73 -5.09 15.84
C LEU A 50 7.28 -5.47 17.25
N GLY A 51 7.49 -6.73 17.65
CA GLY A 51 7.16 -7.23 18.98
C GLY A 51 7.93 -6.50 20.09
N VAL A 52 9.25 -6.31 19.92
CA VAL A 52 10.08 -5.56 20.87
C VAL A 52 9.59 -4.11 21.00
N LEU A 53 9.36 -3.42 19.89
CA LEU A 53 8.86 -2.05 19.89
C LEU A 53 7.44 -1.96 20.48
N GLY A 54 6.58 -2.96 20.24
CA GLY A 54 5.27 -3.07 20.86
C GLY A 54 5.35 -3.23 22.38
N LEU A 55 6.21 -4.11 22.88
CA LEU A 55 6.45 -4.27 24.32
C LEU A 55 7.01 -3.00 24.96
N LEU A 56 7.95 -2.34 24.29
CA LEU A 56 8.46 -1.04 24.74
C LEU A 56 7.37 0.03 24.75
N SER A 57 6.46 0.03 23.77
CA SER A 57 5.32 0.95 23.75
C SER A 57 4.36 0.69 24.93
N ILE A 58 4.12 -0.57 25.29
CA ILE A 58 3.35 -0.93 26.49
C ILE A 58 4.06 -0.43 27.77
N TYR A 59 5.35 -0.70 27.87
CA TYR A 59 6.13 -0.32 29.04
C TYR A 59 6.19 1.20 29.25
N THR A 60 6.26 1.97 28.16
CA THR A 60 6.36 3.43 28.18
C THR A 60 5.01 4.15 28.14
N TRP A 61 3.87 3.43 28.12
CA TRP A 61 2.53 3.93 27.83
C TRP A 61 2.14 5.21 28.58
N HIS A 62 2.49 5.35 29.85
CA HIS A 62 2.17 6.54 30.66
C HIS A 62 3.35 7.50 30.84
N SER A 63 4.35 7.46 29.97
CA SER A 63 5.51 8.33 30.04
C SER A 63 5.74 9.11 28.74
N LEU A 64 6.54 10.18 28.81
CA LEU A 64 6.93 10.94 27.61
C LEU A 64 7.77 10.09 26.63
N TRP A 65 8.41 9.03 27.09
CA TRP A 65 9.14 8.07 26.25
C TRP A 65 8.23 7.29 25.31
N PHE A 66 6.93 7.23 25.60
CA PHE A 66 5.96 6.62 24.70
C PHE A 66 6.00 7.25 23.31
N ILE A 67 6.17 8.58 23.21
CA ILE A 67 6.12 9.28 21.92
C ILE A 67 7.19 8.76 20.95
N PRO A 68 8.53 8.83 21.25
CA PRO A 68 9.53 8.34 20.31
C PRO A 68 9.46 6.83 20.09
N VAL A 69 9.14 6.04 21.12
CA VAL A 69 9.01 4.59 21.01
C VAL A 69 7.83 4.24 20.11
N TYR A 70 6.69 4.89 20.28
CA TYR A 70 5.51 4.66 19.48
C TYR A 70 5.69 5.11 18.03
N LEU A 71 6.42 6.19 17.76
CA LEU A 71 6.79 6.58 16.40
C LEU A 71 7.64 5.51 15.72
N ALA A 72 8.61 4.92 16.44
CA ALA A 72 9.41 3.80 15.93
C ALA A 72 8.55 2.55 15.68
N TYR A 73 7.67 2.21 16.64
CA TYR A 73 6.71 1.12 16.50
C TYR A 73 5.80 1.30 15.28
N SER A 74 5.22 2.49 15.13
CA SER A 74 4.33 2.84 14.02
C SER A 74 5.04 2.84 12.68
N THR A 75 6.31 3.26 12.64
CA THR A 75 7.14 3.17 11.43
C THR A 75 7.41 1.72 11.06
N MET A 76 7.72 0.87 12.06
CA MET A 76 7.89 -0.56 11.84
C MET A 76 6.58 -1.22 11.41
N TRP A 77 5.45 -0.86 12.04
CA TRP A 77 4.12 -1.32 11.63
C TRP A 77 3.82 -1.04 10.16
N GLY A 78 4.18 0.13 9.68
CA GLY A 78 3.97 0.52 8.28
C GLY A 78 4.76 -0.30 7.27
N GLY A 79 5.80 -1.02 7.69
CA GLY A 79 6.47 -2.03 6.85
C GLY A 79 5.56 -3.18 6.41
N ALA A 80 4.40 -3.36 7.07
CA ALA A 80 3.36 -4.26 6.61
C ALA A 80 2.87 -3.94 5.19
N ASP A 81 3.03 -2.71 4.72
CA ASP A 81 2.71 -2.31 3.35
C ASP A 81 3.52 -3.11 2.32
N ALA A 82 4.82 -3.19 2.50
CA ALA A 82 5.68 -3.99 1.64
C ALA A 82 5.42 -5.50 1.77
N ILE A 83 5.10 -5.99 2.98
CA ILE A 83 4.69 -7.41 3.19
C ILE A 83 3.40 -7.71 2.44
N TRP A 84 2.41 -6.82 2.55
CA TRP A 84 1.15 -6.93 1.81
C TRP A 84 1.42 -7.01 0.30
N HIS A 85 2.23 -6.10 -0.21
CA HIS A 85 2.56 -5.97 -1.62
C HIS A 85 3.26 -7.22 -2.17
N GLU A 86 4.39 -7.61 -1.59
CA GLU A 86 5.17 -8.79 -2.00
C GLU A 86 4.38 -10.09 -1.87
N CYS A 87 3.61 -10.24 -0.80
CA CYS A 87 2.73 -11.39 -0.63
C CYS A 87 1.55 -11.39 -1.61
N GLY A 88 1.04 -10.22 -1.98
CA GLY A 88 0.00 -10.04 -2.99
C GLY A 88 0.44 -10.55 -4.37
N HIS A 89 1.66 -10.21 -4.79
CA HIS A 89 2.30 -10.76 -5.99
C HIS A 89 2.71 -12.23 -5.85
N GLY A 90 2.74 -12.76 -4.64
CA GLY A 90 3.21 -14.10 -4.34
C GLY A 90 4.72 -14.26 -4.54
N THR A 91 5.49 -13.19 -4.39
CA THR A 91 6.96 -13.11 -4.55
C THR A 91 7.71 -13.33 -3.25
N ALA A 92 7.11 -12.97 -2.10
CA ALA A 92 7.71 -13.10 -0.77
C ALA A 92 8.13 -14.53 -0.41
N PHE A 93 7.33 -15.52 -0.80
CA PHE A 93 7.57 -16.93 -0.54
C PHE A 93 7.38 -17.77 -1.81
N ARG A 94 8.09 -18.90 -1.89
CA ARG A 94 7.79 -19.95 -2.87
C ARG A 94 6.43 -20.60 -2.56
N ASN A 95 6.14 -20.80 -1.29
CA ASN A 95 4.89 -21.40 -0.81
C ASN A 95 3.71 -20.40 -0.91
N ARG A 96 2.73 -20.74 -1.77
CA ARG A 96 1.55 -19.88 -2.00
C ARG A 96 0.67 -19.71 -0.75
N ARG A 97 0.62 -20.69 0.16
CA ARG A 97 -0.19 -20.60 1.40
C ARG A 97 0.43 -19.58 2.36
N LEU A 98 1.77 -19.49 2.44
CA LEU A 98 2.47 -18.49 3.24
C LEU A 98 2.21 -17.08 2.69
N ASN A 99 2.31 -16.88 1.38
CA ASN A 99 1.95 -15.60 0.77
C ASN A 99 0.52 -15.20 1.13
N LYS A 100 -0.47 -16.10 0.97
CA LYS A 100 -1.87 -15.80 1.31
C LYS A 100 -2.04 -15.47 2.80
N PHE A 101 -1.38 -16.19 3.69
CA PHE A 101 -1.46 -15.98 5.13
C PHE A 101 -0.93 -14.61 5.52
N PHE A 102 0.30 -14.27 5.12
CA PHE A 102 0.91 -12.98 5.45
C PHE A 102 0.27 -11.81 4.70
N TYR A 103 -0.24 -12.03 3.50
CA TYR A 103 -1.06 -11.06 2.79
C TYR A 103 -2.25 -10.60 3.61
N ASN A 104 -3.04 -11.52 4.17
CA ASN A 104 -4.22 -11.16 4.97
C ASN A 104 -3.86 -10.44 6.28
N ILE A 105 -2.79 -10.85 6.97
CA ILE A 105 -2.30 -10.16 8.17
C ILE A 105 -1.88 -8.73 7.83
N ALA A 106 -1.05 -8.58 6.82
CA ALA A 106 -0.55 -7.29 6.38
C ALA A 106 -1.67 -6.40 5.82
N SER A 107 -2.68 -6.98 5.17
CA SER A 107 -3.89 -6.28 4.75
C SER A 107 -4.61 -5.65 5.94
N PHE A 108 -4.81 -6.39 7.03
CA PHE A 108 -5.42 -5.85 8.23
C PHE A 108 -4.57 -4.74 8.86
N MET A 109 -3.25 -4.93 8.96
CA MET A 109 -2.33 -3.93 9.50
C MET A 109 -2.37 -2.61 8.71
N ASN A 110 -2.60 -2.67 7.40
CA ASN A 110 -2.71 -1.49 6.53
C ASN A 110 -4.12 -0.95 6.40
N ASN A 111 -5.14 -1.63 6.90
CA ASN A 111 -6.54 -1.38 6.58
C ASN A 111 -6.82 -1.45 5.06
N PHE A 112 -6.15 -2.36 4.38
CA PHE A 112 -6.38 -2.69 2.97
C PHE A 112 -7.26 -3.92 2.88
N GLU A 113 -8.54 -3.77 2.56
CA GLU A 113 -9.43 -4.90 2.38
C GLU A 113 -8.87 -5.84 1.29
N PRO A 114 -8.58 -7.13 1.61
CA PRO A 114 -7.70 -7.95 0.77
C PRO A 114 -8.25 -8.26 -0.61
N VAL A 115 -9.58 -8.29 -0.82
CA VAL A 115 -10.16 -8.59 -2.13
C VAL A 115 -10.11 -7.34 -3.01
N ARG A 116 -10.60 -6.22 -2.49
CA ARG A 116 -10.60 -4.93 -3.21
C ARG A 116 -9.18 -4.57 -3.64
N TRP A 117 -8.24 -4.58 -2.68
CA TRP A 117 -6.87 -4.17 -2.95
C TRP A 117 -6.10 -5.13 -3.85
N LYS A 118 -6.42 -6.42 -3.83
CA LYS A 118 -5.84 -7.36 -4.79
C LYS A 118 -6.19 -7.01 -6.23
N TRP A 119 -7.46 -6.70 -6.47
CA TRP A 119 -7.95 -6.42 -7.82
C TRP A 119 -7.55 -5.03 -8.30
N SER A 120 -7.65 -4.00 -7.45
CA SER A 120 -7.18 -2.66 -7.81
C SER A 120 -5.68 -2.64 -8.06
N HIS A 121 -4.89 -3.38 -7.28
CA HIS A 121 -3.44 -3.48 -7.46
C HIS A 121 -3.06 -4.20 -8.77
N SER A 122 -3.81 -5.23 -9.16
CA SER A 122 -3.64 -5.85 -10.47
C SER A 122 -3.94 -4.87 -11.62
N LEU A 123 -4.96 -4.03 -11.46
CA LEU A 123 -5.29 -2.98 -12.41
C LEU A 123 -4.20 -1.90 -12.45
N HIS A 124 -3.71 -1.47 -11.28
CA HIS A 124 -2.60 -0.53 -11.14
C HIS A 124 -1.35 -0.96 -11.91
N HIS A 125 -0.93 -2.22 -11.83
CA HIS A 125 0.18 -2.74 -12.63
C HIS A 125 -0.09 -2.75 -14.14
N SER A 126 -1.35 -2.95 -14.53
CA SER A 126 -1.73 -2.99 -15.95
C SER A 126 -1.88 -1.59 -16.56
N TYR A 127 -2.26 -0.62 -15.74
CA TYR A 127 -2.62 0.74 -16.14
C TYR A 127 -2.05 1.79 -15.16
N THR A 128 -0.80 1.64 -14.79
CA THR A 128 -0.14 2.50 -13.81
C THR A 128 -0.33 3.97 -14.10
N ALA A 129 -0.86 4.70 -13.13
CA ALA A 129 -1.15 6.13 -13.20
C ALA A 129 -2.07 6.51 -14.38
N SER A 130 -2.97 5.61 -14.82
CA SER A 130 -3.92 5.89 -15.88
C SER A 130 -5.14 6.64 -15.37
N VAL A 131 -5.68 7.52 -16.23
CA VAL A 131 -6.94 8.22 -15.98
C VAL A 131 -8.12 7.40 -16.50
N ASP A 132 -7.92 6.64 -17.59
CA ASP A 132 -8.91 5.77 -18.19
C ASP A 132 -8.22 4.51 -18.77
N PRO A 133 -8.43 3.30 -18.21
CA PRO A 133 -9.20 3.06 -16.99
C PRO A 133 -8.57 3.70 -15.75
N HIS A 134 -9.40 4.06 -14.76
CA HIS A 134 -8.96 4.79 -13.59
C HIS A 134 -8.09 3.94 -12.65
N ASP A 135 -6.93 4.49 -12.28
CA ASP A 135 -6.02 3.85 -11.32
C ASP A 135 -6.36 4.29 -9.89
N TYR A 136 -7.12 3.46 -9.18
CA TYR A 136 -7.58 3.72 -7.81
C TYR A 136 -6.48 3.71 -6.74
N GLU A 137 -5.27 3.25 -7.05
CA GLU A 137 -4.16 3.25 -6.07
C GLU A 137 -3.40 4.57 -6.08
N VAL A 138 -3.35 5.18 -7.25
CA VAL A 138 -2.67 6.47 -7.46
C VAL A 138 -3.67 7.62 -7.46
N ASP A 139 -4.88 7.35 -6.95
CA ASP A 139 -6.01 8.26 -6.96
C ASP A 139 -5.66 9.65 -6.44
N GLY A 140 -6.33 10.62 -6.99
CA GLY A 140 -6.42 12.06 -6.78
C GLY A 140 -5.56 12.74 -5.69
N SER A 141 -5.23 12.00 -4.64
CA SER A 141 -4.34 12.48 -3.57
C SER A 141 -2.86 12.55 -3.97
N ILE A 142 -2.41 11.73 -4.93
CA ILE A 142 -1.01 11.70 -5.39
C ILE A 142 -0.81 12.60 -6.61
N PHE A 143 -1.82 12.69 -7.49
CA PHE A 143 -1.79 13.55 -8.68
C PHE A 143 -2.57 14.85 -8.52
N ALA A 144 -3.45 14.97 -7.52
CA ALA A 144 -4.08 16.24 -7.21
C ALA A 144 -2.99 17.31 -7.03
N LYS A 145 -3.24 18.52 -7.51
CA LYS A 145 -2.34 19.68 -7.34
C LYS A 145 -2.13 19.93 -5.85
N HIS A 146 -1.21 19.17 -5.26
CA HIS A 146 -0.82 19.37 -3.87
C HIS A 146 -0.17 20.75 -3.73
N THR A 147 -0.70 21.56 -2.84
CA THR A 147 0.05 22.72 -2.36
C THR A 147 1.27 22.19 -1.57
N LEU A 148 2.33 22.99 -1.48
CA LEU A 148 3.48 22.69 -0.64
C LEU A 148 3.05 22.33 0.81
N LEU A 149 2.03 23.02 1.30
CA LEU A 149 1.46 22.75 2.63
C LEU A 149 0.85 21.34 2.71
N SER A 150 0.02 20.93 1.75
CA SER A 150 -0.59 19.59 1.78
C SER A 150 0.46 18.50 1.62
N PHE A 151 1.50 18.74 0.83
CA PHE A 151 2.65 17.84 0.73
C PHE A 151 3.37 17.69 2.07
N ILE A 152 3.72 18.79 2.75
CA ILE A 152 4.37 18.77 4.06
C ILE A 152 3.48 18.08 5.11
N LEU A 153 2.17 18.36 5.11
CA LEU A 153 1.23 17.76 6.04
C LEU A 153 1.16 16.23 5.92
N ASN A 154 1.37 15.66 4.74
CA ASN A 154 1.40 14.20 4.57
C ASN A 154 2.52 13.51 5.34
N PHE A 155 3.57 14.23 5.74
CA PHE A 155 4.69 13.68 6.53
C PHE A 155 4.53 13.88 8.03
N ILE A 156 3.50 14.61 8.47
CA ILE A 156 3.27 14.81 9.89
C ILE A 156 2.54 13.60 10.46
N PRO A 157 3.12 12.90 11.46
CA PRO A 157 2.49 11.75 12.08
C PRO A 157 1.06 12.07 12.58
N GLY A 158 0.11 11.21 12.24
CA GLY A 158 -1.31 11.37 12.60
C GLY A 158 -2.15 12.19 11.64
N ILE A 159 -1.59 13.07 10.82
CA ILE A 159 -2.38 13.89 9.88
C ILE A 159 -3.03 13.03 8.79
N GLY A 160 -2.36 11.99 8.32
CA GLY A 160 -2.94 11.05 7.35
C GLY A 160 -4.29 10.45 7.78
N PHE A 161 -4.56 10.37 9.09
CA PHE A 161 -5.85 9.95 9.61
C PHE A 161 -7.01 10.86 9.16
N PHE A 162 -6.75 12.14 9.02
CA PHE A 162 -7.78 13.14 8.67
C PHE A 162 -7.91 13.32 7.15
N THR A 163 -7.00 12.82 6.36
CA THR A 163 -6.98 13.00 4.89
C THR A 163 -7.35 11.74 4.12
N ILE A 164 -6.36 10.98 3.69
CA ILE A 164 -6.53 9.84 2.78
C ILE A 164 -7.16 8.63 3.49
N HIS A 165 -6.74 8.36 4.71
CA HIS A 165 -7.13 7.12 5.41
C HIS A 165 -8.55 7.12 5.95
N LYS A 166 -9.17 8.30 6.08
CA LYS A 166 -10.60 8.39 6.42
C LYS A 166 -11.47 7.73 5.34
N SER A 167 -11.06 7.84 4.08
CA SER A 167 -11.77 7.21 2.97
C SER A 167 -11.71 5.69 3.01
N LEU A 168 -10.57 5.10 3.40
CA LEU A 168 -10.38 3.65 3.50
C LEU A 168 -11.31 3.00 4.54
N TYR A 169 -11.45 3.60 5.72
CA TYR A 169 -12.38 3.10 6.73
C TYR A 169 -13.83 3.22 6.28
N VAL A 170 -14.19 4.35 5.68
CA VAL A 170 -15.53 4.59 5.14
C VAL A 170 -15.83 3.62 4.00
N GLU A 171 -14.87 3.37 3.12
CA GLU A 171 -15.01 2.41 2.03
C GLU A 171 -15.25 0.99 2.56
N ILE A 172 -14.44 0.51 3.50
CA ILE A 172 -14.62 -0.81 4.13
C ILE A 172 -15.98 -0.93 4.82
N ILE A 173 -16.44 0.13 5.51
CA ILE A 173 -17.78 0.13 6.15
C ILE A 173 -18.87 0.05 5.08
N LYS A 174 -18.78 0.82 3.99
CA LYS A 174 -19.73 0.73 2.86
C LYS A 174 -19.79 -0.69 2.29
N HIS A 175 -18.63 -1.29 2.01
CA HIS A 175 -18.54 -2.66 1.51
C HIS A 175 -19.14 -3.68 2.49
N ALA A 176 -18.86 -3.55 3.80
CA ALA A 176 -19.44 -4.42 4.83
C ALA A 176 -20.98 -4.34 4.88
N LEU A 177 -21.54 -3.18 4.59
CA LEU A 177 -22.99 -2.94 4.47
C LEU A 177 -23.57 -3.42 3.12
N GLY A 178 -22.73 -3.90 2.21
CA GLY A 178 -23.14 -4.33 0.87
C GLY A 178 -23.34 -3.17 -0.11
N ILE A 179 -22.86 -1.98 0.21
CA ILE A 179 -22.93 -0.81 -0.68
C ILE A 179 -21.79 -0.92 -1.69
N ARG A 180 -22.12 -0.99 -2.96
CA ARG A 180 -21.14 -1.00 -4.06
C ARG A 180 -20.54 0.40 -4.23
N THR A 181 -19.25 0.43 -4.46
CA THR A 181 -18.49 1.64 -4.77
C THR A 181 -17.88 1.52 -6.16
N ASP A 182 -17.50 2.63 -6.78
CA ASP A 182 -16.93 2.65 -8.13
C ASP A 182 -15.72 1.68 -8.24
N VAL A 183 -14.85 1.63 -7.23
CA VAL A 183 -13.71 0.70 -7.22
C VAL A 183 -14.14 -0.78 -7.18
N MET A 184 -15.27 -1.10 -6.55
CA MET A 184 -15.80 -2.48 -6.60
C MET A 184 -16.31 -2.82 -8.00
N GLU A 185 -17.03 -1.90 -8.62
CA GLU A 185 -17.64 -2.10 -9.94
C GLU A 185 -16.59 -2.16 -11.06
N ASP A 186 -15.57 -1.30 -10.97
CA ASP A 186 -14.54 -1.19 -12.01
C ASP A 186 -13.44 -2.26 -11.88
N CYS A 187 -13.09 -2.65 -10.64
CA CYS A 187 -11.93 -3.51 -10.42
C CYS A 187 -12.29 -4.96 -10.10
N ILE A 188 -13.39 -5.23 -9.38
CA ILE A 188 -13.65 -6.55 -8.80
C ILE A 188 -14.57 -7.36 -9.71
N PRO A 189 -14.20 -8.59 -10.14
CA PRO A 189 -15.10 -9.48 -10.86
C PRO A 189 -16.39 -9.74 -10.08
N GLU A 190 -17.52 -9.81 -10.77
CA GLU A 190 -18.85 -9.94 -10.16
C GLU A 190 -18.95 -11.16 -9.21
N ASP A 191 -18.31 -12.28 -9.57
CA ASP A 191 -18.26 -13.48 -8.73
C ASP A 191 -17.42 -13.31 -7.45
N LYS A 192 -16.68 -12.20 -7.30
CA LYS A 192 -15.82 -11.84 -6.15
C LYS A 192 -16.39 -10.74 -5.26
N ILE A 193 -17.46 -10.09 -5.67
CA ILE A 193 -18.09 -9.01 -4.89
C ILE A 193 -18.48 -9.49 -3.48
N ASN A 194 -19.09 -10.67 -3.37
CA ASN A 194 -19.46 -11.23 -2.08
C ASN A 194 -18.24 -11.57 -1.20
N ASP A 195 -17.12 -11.96 -1.79
CA ASP A 195 -15.87 -12.19 -1.07
C ASP A 195 -15.37 -10.88 -0.45
N CYS A 196 -15.42 -9.76 -1.18
CA CYS A 196 -15.08 -8.43 -0.70
C CYS A 196 -16.01 -7.96 0.44
N ILE A 197 -17.32 -8.14 0.29
CA ILE A 197 -18.31 -7.80 1.34
C ILE A 197 -18.02 -8.57 2.62
N ASN A 198 -17.81 -9.88 2.54
CA ASN A 198 -17.56 -10.72 3.70
C ASN A 198 -16.20 -10.40 4.36
N SER A 199 -15.18 -10.16 3.59
CA SER A 199 -13.88 -9.73 4.06
C SER A 199 -13.96 -8.38 4.79
N SER A 200 -14.70 -7.42 4.24
CA SER A 200 -14.96 -6.12 4.88
C SER A 200 -15.70 -6.27 6.22
N ARG A 201 -16.67 -7.19 6.32
CA ARG A 201 -17.35 -7.51 7.59
C ARG A 201 -16.39 -8.05 8.64
N ILE A 202 -15.42 -8.88 8.23
CA ILE A 202 -14.36 -9.39 9.13
C ILE A 202 -13.52 -8.22 9.66
N PHE A 203 -13.13 -7.27 8.81
CA PHE A 203 -12.38 -6.08 9.24
C PHE A 203 -13.15 -5.26 10.26
N VAL A 204 -14.42 -4.96 9.98
CA VAL A 204 -15.29 -4.21 10.91
C VAL A 204 -15.44 -4.95 12.24
N LEU A 205 -15.62 -6.27 12.22
CA LEU A 205 -15.69 -7.09 13.43
C LEU A 205 -14.38 -7.02 14.25
N LEU A 206 -13.22 -7.09 13.60
CA LEU A 206 -11.92 -6.95 14.26
C LEU A 206 -11.76 -5.56 14.90
N TRP A 207 -12.15 -4.50 14.20
CA TRP A 207 -12.12 -3.14 14.76
C TRP A 207 -13.03 -3.00 15.99
N ILE A 208 -14.28 -3.50 15.90
CA ILE A 208 -15.21 -3.51 17.03
C ILE A 208 -14.61 -4.28 18.20
N THR A 209 -13.97 -5.43 17.95
CA THR A 209 -13.31 -6.24 18.98
C THR A 209 -12.20 -5.45 19.67
N ILE A 210 -11.32 -4.77 18.92
CA ILE A 210 -10.23 -3.95 19.50
C ILE A 210 -10.80 -2.82 20.35
N ILE A 211 -11.85 -2.15 19.88
CA ILE A 211 -12.52 -1.07 20.61
C ILE A 211 -13.18 -1.63 21.88
N ALA A 212 -13.89 -2.76 21.79
CA ALA A 212 -14.50 -3.41 22.94
C ALA A 212 -13.49 -3.82 24.01
N VAL A 213 -12.33 -4.37 23.59
CA VAL A 213 -11.21 -4.69 24.49
C VAL A 213 -10.67 -3.42 25.16
N SER A 214 -10.53 -2.32 24.41
CA SER A 214 -10.10 -1.03 24.96
C SER A 214 -11.08 -0.49 26.03
N ILE A 215 -12.37 -0.61 25.77
CA ILE A 215 -13.42 -0.20 26.72
C ILE A 215 -13.39 -1.11 27.96
N TYR A 216 -13.32 -2.43 27.78
CA TYR A 216 -13.31 -3.38 28.86
C TYR A 216 -12.15 -3.18 29.83
N PHE A 217 -10.95 -2.92 29.32
CA PHE A 217 -9.77 -2.64 30.14
C PHE A 217 -9.60 -1.13 30.49
N SER A 218 -10.55 -0.28 30.12
CA SER A 218 -10.50 1.18 30.35
C SER A 218 -9.16 1.82 29.92
N THR A 219 -8.63 1.40 28.78
CA THR A 219 -7.37 1.88 28.21
C THR A 219 -7.42 2.02 26.71
N PHE A 220 -6.78 3.05 26.16
CA PHE A 220 -6.62 3.23 24.72
C PHE A 220 -5.50 2.38 24.10
N LEU A 221 -4.73 1.67 24.92
CA LEU A 221 -3.55 0.92 24.46
C LEU A 221 -3.83 -0.06 23.31
N PRO A 222 -4.90 -0.90 23.33
CA PRO A 222 -5.20 -1.78 22.21
C PRO A 222 -5.45 -1.03 20.89
N ILE A 223 -6.12 0.14 20.95
CA ILE A 223 -6.33 0.98 19.78
C ILE A 223 -4.99 1.49 19.24
N PHE A 224 -4.11 1.99 20.10
CA PHE A 224 -2.78 2.45 19.72
C PHE A 224 -1.90 1.32 19.17
N LEU A 225 -2.01 0.10 19.67
CA LEU A 225 -1.19 -1.01 19.19
C LEU A 225 -1.70 -1.65 17.89
N PHE A 226 -3.02 -1.68 17.64
CA PHE A 226 -3.56 -2.52 16.58
C PHE A 226 -4.47 -1.81 15.58
N LEU A 227 -4.95 -0.61 15.88
CA LEU A 227 -5.90 0.08 14.99
C LEU A 227 -5.31 1.28 14.28
N ILE A 228 -4.55 2.09 14.98
CA ILE A 228 -4.06 3.36 14.46
C ILE A 228 -2.55 3.49 14.21
N PRO A 229 -1.67 2.47 14.42
CA PRO A 229 -0.23 2.66 14.26
C PRO A 229 0.16 3.15 12.87
N LYS A 230 -0.53 2.68 11.82
CA LYS A 230 -0.26 3.09 10.43
C LYS A 230 -0.21 4.61 10.24
N PHE A 231 -0.98 5.38 11.01
CA PHE A 231 -1.08 6.83 10.85
C PHE A 231 0.07 7.61 11.49
N PHE A 232 0.82 6.99 12.39
CA PHE A 232 1.85 7.67 13.17
C PHE A 232 3.27 7.35 12.71
N GLY A 233 3.43 6.39 11.79
CA GLY A 233 4.72 6.10 11.17
C GLY A 233 5.10 7.13 10.11
N ILE A 234 6.39 7.23 9.82
CA ILE A 234 6.94 8.08 8.73
C ILE A 234 6.80 7.43 7.34
N ASN A 235 5.91 6.46 7.22
CA ASN A 235 5.76 5.60 6.04
C ASN A 235 5.13 6.31 4.84
N GLY A 236 4.44 7.44 5.05
CA GLY A 236 3.88 8.24 3.97
C GLY A 236 4.90 8.72 2.94
N ILE A 237 6.19 8.78 3.34
CA ILE A 237 7.30 9.11 2.43
C ILE A 237 7.38 8.09 1.29
N TRP A 238 7.17 6.81 1.56
CA TRP A 238 7.42 5.74 0.59
C TRP A 238 6.38 5.76 -0.53
N GLY A 239 5.09 5.75 -0.21
CA GLY A 239 4.03 5.81 -1.23
C GLY A 239 4.10 7.07 -2.09
N VAL A 240 4.38 8.22 -1.46
CA VAL A 240 4.51 9.51 -2.17
C VAL A 240 5.70 9.50 -3.15
N THR A 241 6.83 8.85 -2.82
CA THR A 241 8.00 8.83 -3.70
C THR A 241 7.83 7.95 -4.93
N GLN A 242 6.91 7.01 -4.94
CA GLN A 242 6.75 6.03 -6.02
C GLN A 242 6.22 6.64 -7.31
N HIS A 243 5.14 7.41 -7.26
CA HIS A 243 4.42 7.90 -8.44
C HIS A 243 4.23 9.42 -8.49
N MET A 244 4.36 10.12 -7.35
CA MET A 244 4.00 11.52 -7.25
C MET A 244 4.77 12.42 -8.23
N GLY A 245 4.02 13.26 -8.96
CA GLY A 245 4.58 14.25 -9.90
C GLY A 245 5.21 13.67 -11.16
N LEU A 246 4.93 12.38 -11.46
CA LEU A 246 5.36 11.70 -12.66
C LEU A 246 4.26 11.71 -13.73
N LYS A 247 4.54 11.17 -14.91
CA LYS A 247 3.65 11.25 -16.07
C LYS A 247 2.46 10.30 -15.92
N GLU A 248 1.26 10.82 -16.11
CA GLU A 248 0.03 10.05 -16.17
C GLU A 248 -0.12 9.35 -17.53
N SER A 249 -0.82 8.21 -17.54
CA SER A 249 -1.17 7.42 -18.72
C SER A 249 0.02 7.12 -19.66
N ALA A 250 1.22 6.96 -19.10
CA ALA A 250 2.42 6.61 -19.87
C ALA A 250 2.57 5.09 -19.95
N LYS A 251 2.83 4.56 -21.15
CA LYS A 251 3.16 3.12 -21.37
C LYS A 251 4.66 2.83 -21.17
N ASP A 252 5.26 3.50 -20.21
CA ASP A 252 6.65 3.33 -19.81
C ASP A 252 6.77 3.59 -18.31
N HIS A 253 7.00 2.54 -17.53
CA HIS A 253 7.11 2.62 -16.08
C HIS A 253 8.21 3.59 -15.60
N ARG A 254 9.24 3.84 -16.40
CA ARG A 254 10.29 4.83 -16.07
C ARG A 254 9.78 6.27 -16.06
N LEU A 255 8.63 6.53 -16.68
CA LEU A 255 7.97 7.83 -16.72
C LEU A 255 6.89 8.01 -15.67
N SER A 256 6.26 6.91 -15.22
CA SER A 256 5.15 6.89 -14.28
C SER A 256 5.53 6.39 -12.88
N THR A 257 6.73 5.82 -12.73
CA THR A 257 7.25 5.28 -11.46
C THR A 257 8.67 5.77 -11.18
N ARG A 258 9.08 5.69 -9.92
CA ARG A 258 10.41 6.14 -9.47
C ARG A 258 11.04 5.12 -8.52
N SER A 259 12.30 4.76 -8.78
CA SER A 259 13.15 4.09 -7.80
C SER A 259 13.96 5.11 -7.01
N VAL A 260 14.07 4.92 -5.70
CA VAL A 260 14.82 5.79 -4.78
C VAL A 260 15.82 4.96 -3.98
N ARG A 261 16.82 5.61 -3.39
CA ARG A 261 17.75 4.93 -2.48
C ARG A 261 17.38 5.25 -1.03
N LEU A 262 17.14 4.22 -0.26
CA LEU A 262 16.91 4.32 1.18
C LEU A 262 18.15 3.88 1.96
N ASN A 263 18.24 4.29 3.24
CA ASN A 263 19.23 3.71 4.15
C ASN A 263 18.88 2.23 4.45
N PRO A 264 19.82 1.41 4.94
CA PRO A 264 19.60 -0.03 5.13
C PRO A 264 18.42 -0.39 6.05
N ILE A 265 18.11 0.45 7.05
CA ILE A 265 17.00 0.20 7.99
C ILE A 265 15.67 0.40 7.26
N PHE A 266 15.48 1.52 6.58
CA PHE A 266 14.26 1.78 5.83
C PHE A 266 14.11 0.87 4.61
N SER A 267 15.20 0.54 3.91
CA SER A 267 15.20 -0.46 2.84
C SER A 267 14.76 -1.84 3.36
N PHE A 268 15.17 -2.23 4.58
CA PHE A 268 14.69 -3.45 5.22
C PHE A 268 13.19 -3.36 5.56
N ILE A 269 12.74 -2.29 6.23
CA ILE A 269 11.32 -2.12 6.62
C ILE A 269 10.43 -2.13 5.38
N TYR A 270 10.90 -1.51 4.29
CA TYR A 270 10.17 -1.40 3.03
C TYR A 270 10.39 -2.59 2.08
N TRP A 271 11.03 -3.65 2.54
CA TRP A 271 11.35 -4.87 1.77
C TRP A 271 11.92 -4.60 0.38
N LYS A 272 12.74 -3.56 0.24
CA LYS A 272 13.34 -3.11 -1.02
C LYS A 272 12.34 -2.64 -2.08
N MET A 273 11.13 -2.28 -1.69
CA MET A 273 10.12 -1.68 -2.55
C MET A 273 10.52 -0.30 -3.09
N GLU A 274 11.63 0.26 -2.62
CA GLU A 274 12.24 1.46 -3.19
C GLU A 274 12.70 1.29 -4.64
N TYR A 275 12.89 0.03 -5.12
CA TYR A 275 13.15 -0.30 -6.52
C TYR A 275 11.84 -0.44 -7.32
N HIS A 276 11.04 0.61 -7.33
CA HIS A 276 9.66 0.55 -7.78
C HIS A 276 9.48 0.51 -9.29
N ILE A 277 10.44 1.08 -10.07
CA ILE A 277 10.46 0.95 -11.53
C ILE A 277 10.66 -0.52 -11.92
N GLU A 278 11.65 -1.16 -11.31
CA GLU A 278 11.97 -2.57 -11.55
C GLU A 278 10.81 -3.47 -11.16
N HIS A 279 10.15 -3.15 -10.05
CA HIS A 279 8.97 -3.86 -9.59
C HIS A 279 7.82 -3.78 -10.60
N HIS A 280 7.48 -2.61 -11.13
CA HIS A 280 6.45 -2.48 -12.16
C HIS A 280 6.81 -3.16 -13.49
N MET A 281 8.08 -3.27 -13.83
CA MET A 281 8.53 -3.97 -15.04
C MET A 281 8.50 -5.50 -14.89
N PHE A 282 8.69 -6.00 -13.67
CA PHE A 282 8.88 -7.43 -13.36
C PHE A 282 8.20 -7.82 -12.04
N PRO A 283 6.86 -7.63 -11.95
CA PRO A 283 6.09 -7.88 -10.73
C PRO A 283 6.04 -9.34 -10.29
#